data_a6c3f026c2cf8a0b273f8d2b76aae38d
#
_entry.id   a6c3f026c2cf8a0b273f8d2b76aae38d
#
_cell.length_a   1.000
_cell.length_b   1.000
_cell.length_c   1.000
_cell.angle_alpha   90.00
_cell.angle_beta   90.00
_cell.angle_gamma   90.00
#
_symmetry.space_group_name_H-M   'P 1'
#
loop_
_entity.id
_entity.type
_entity.pdbx_description
1 polymer ?
#
loop_
_entity_poly.entity_id
_entity_poly.type
_entity_poly.pdbx_seq_one_letter_code
_entity_poly.pdbx_strand_id
1 'polypeptide(L)'
;MDLEKYKKSYQEIEAFQQTKNLDYYAHPARYYVKPFKIVGNVYYIGDSKVCSHLIDTGDGLIMFDSGFQHSVHLLVQAVWEAGFNPADIKYLIHSHEHFDHIGAADEFRDLYGCKLVISRAGADVMRERPELVYLKACPSPYATLFTPDL
;
A
#
# COMPACT_ATOMS: atom_id res chain seq x y z
N MET A 1 -30.73 15.29 11.89
CA MET A 1 -29.28 15.10 11.74
C MET A 1 -28.75 16.34 11.01
N ASP A 2 -27.87 17.10 11.64
CA ASP A 2 -27.36 18.35 11.08
C ASP A 2 -26.22 18.07 10.10
N LEU A 3 -26.56 18.02 8.82
CA LEU A 3 -25.62 17.72 7.72
C LEU A 3 -24.50 18.77 7.57
N GLU A 4 -24.76 20.03 7.94
CA GLU A 4 -23.75 21.09 7.85
C GLU A 4 -22.65 20.90 8.91
N LYS A 5 -23.01 20.44 10.10
CA LYS A 5 -22.05 20.08 11.14
C LYS A 5 -21.13 18.94 10.69
N TYR A 6 -21.67 17.92 10.00
CA TYR A 6 -20.87 16.80 9.47
C TYR A 6 -19.93 17.24 8.33
N LYS A 7 -20.41 18.08 7.42
CA LYS A 7 -19.57 18.65 6.35
C LYS A 7 -18.38 19.43 6.90
N LYS A 8 -18.61 20.27 7.91
CA LYS A 8 -17.54 21.04 8.53
C LYS A 8 -16.51 20.16 9.22
N SER A 9 -16.98 19.17 10.00
CA SER A 9 -16.09 18.21 10.66
C SER A 9 -15.28 17.39 9.65
N TYR A 10 -15.87 17.01 8.52
CA TYR A 10 -15.17 16.29 7.47
C TYR A 10 -14.06 17.13 6.82
N GLN A 11 -14.35 18.40 6.52
CA GLN A 11 -13.36 19.35 5.97
C GLN A 11 -12.19 19.60 6.93
N GLU A 12 -12.45 19.70 8.24
CA GLU A 12 -11.42 19.87 9.26
C GLU A 12 -10.53 18.63 9.38
N ILE A 13 -11.11 17.43 9.32
CA ILE A 13 -10.37 16.16 9.30
C ILE A 13 -9.53 16.04 8.02
N GLU A 14 -10.09 16.37 6.87
CA GLU A 14 -9.40 16.36 5.59
C GLU A 14 -8.19 17.29 5.57
N ALA A 15 -8.36 18.54 6.03
CA ALA A 15 -7.27 19.52 6.14
C ALA A 15 -6.18 19.07 7.11
N PHE A 16 -6.54 18.44 8.23
CA PHE A 16 -5.61 17.90 9.20
C PHE A 16 -4.83 16.71 8.64
N GLN A 17 -5.49 15.82 7.91
CA GLN A 17 -4.84 14.68 7.25
C GLN A 17 -3.87 15.13 6.16
N GLN A 18 -4.26 16.11 5.34
CA GLN A 18 -3.36 16.68 4.31
C GLN A 18 -2.08 17.24 4.93
N THR A 19 -2.18 17.97 6.02
CA THR A 19 -1.01 18.57 6.69
C THR A 19 -0.07 17.50 7.28
N LYS A 20 -0.62 16.45 7.86
CA LYS A 20 0.18 15.34 8.42
C LYS A 20 0.80 14.46 7.33
N ASN A 21 0.10 14.26 6.23
CA ASN A 21 0.58 13.43 5.14
C ASN A 21 1.75 14.10 4.40
N LEU A 22 1.83 15.44 4.34
CA LEU A 22 2.94 16.14 3.70
C LEU A 22 4.31 15.75 4.29
N ASP A 23 4.45 15.64 5.62
CA ASP A 23 5.71 15.19 6.23
C ASP A 23 6.04 13.75 5.85
N TYR A 24 5.05 12.87 5.81
CA TYR A 24 5.22 11.48 5.40
C TYR A 24 5.68 11.37 3.94
N TYR A 25 5.09 12.13 3.03
CA TYR A 25 5.49 12.14 1.62
C TYR A 25 6.89 12.75 1.43
N ALA A 26 7.22 13.80 2.17
CA ALA A 26 8.52 14.45 2.07
C ALA A 26 9.66 13.66 2.73
N HIS A 27 9.34 12.87 3.76
CA HIS A 27 10.34 12.19 4.59
C HIS A 27 9.94 10.74 4.94
N PRO A 28 9.67 9.86 3.96
CA PRO A 28 9.17 8.51 4.20
C PRO A 28 10.09 7.68 5.11
N ALA A 29 11.40 7.90 5.04
CA ALA A 29 12.37 7.20 5.88
C ALA A 29 12.18 7.42 7.40
N ARG A 30 11.53 8.51 7.83
CA ARG A 30 11.19 8.74 9.25
C ARG A 30 10.15 7.76 9.78
N TYR A 31 9.38 7.18 8.89
CA TYR A 31 8.28 6.26 9.20
C TYR A 31 8.67 4.81 8.99
N TYR A 32 9.90 4.56 8.53
CA TYR A 32 10.41 3.22 8.33
C TYR A 32 10.37 2.41 9.62
N VAL A 33 9.85 1.19 9.52
CA VAL A 33 9.85 0.20 10.61
C VAL A 33 10.75 -0.95 10.16
N LYS A 34 11.76 -1.25 10.97
CA LYS A 34 12.63 -2.39 10.71
C LYS A 34 11.77 -3.66 10.66
N PRO A 35 11.88 -4.48 9.62
CA PRO A 35 11.06 -5.67 9.48
C PRO A 35 11.29 -6.65 10.64
N PHE A 36 10.24 -7.37 11.01
CA PHE A 36 10.29 -8.36 12.08
C PHE A 36 9.33 -9.51 11.81
N LYS A 37 9.67 -10.65 12.35
CA LYS A 37 8.80 -11.83 12.33
C LYS A 37 7.66 -11.65 13.33
N ILE A 38 6.42 -11.76 12.86
CA ILE A 38 5.22 -11.65 13.69
C ILE A 38 4.96 -13.02 14.37
N VAL A 39 4.75 -14.04 13.53
CA VAL A 39 4.45 -15.41 13.98
C VAL A 39 4.67 -16.41 12.84
N GLY A 40 5.13 -17.61 13.16
CA GLY A 40 5.29 -18.67 12.16
C GLY A 40 6.16 -18.24 10.98
N ASN A 41 5.55 -18.09 9.83
CA ASN A 41 6.17 -17.68 8.56
C ASN A 41 5.68 -16.30 8.08
N VAL A 42 5.07 -15.50 8.95
CA VAL A 42 4.53 -14.18 8.66
C VAL A 42 5.45 -13.09 9.19
N TYR A 43 5.77 -12.11 8.35
CA TYR A 43 6.67 -10.99 8.66
C TYR A 43 5.98 -9.67 8.41
N TYR A 44 6.28 -8.68 9.26
CA TYR A 44 5.94 -7.29 9.04
C TYR A 44 7.03 -6.63 8.21
N ILE A 45 6.65 -5.97 7.12
CA ILE A 45 7.57 -5.25 6.23
C ILE A 45 7.07 -3.84 5.88
N GLY A 46 5.93 -3.41 6.46
CA GLY A 46 5.35 -2.08 6.28
C GLY A 46 6.11 -0.98 7.01
N ASP A 47 5.47 0.17 7.07
CA ASP A 47 5.96 1.31 7.85
C ASP A 47 5.01 1.65 9.02
N SER A 48 5.25 2.74 9.75
CA SER A 48 4.42 3.11 10.90
C SER A 48 3.06 3.72 10.51
N LYS A 49 2.74 3.84 9.23
CA LYS A 49 1.49 4.39 8.69
C LYS A 49 0.65 3.32 8.00
N VAL A 50 1.30 2.50 7.16
CA VAL A 50 0.62 1.49 6.36
C VAL A 50 1.26 0.12 6.57
N CYS A 51 0.42 -0.86 6.83
CA CYS A 51 0.84 -2.23 7.03
C CYS A 51 1.11 -2.91 5.69
N SER A 52 2.26 -3.59 5.60
CA SER A 52 2.53 -4.57 4.56
C SER A 52 3.11 -5.82 5.21
N HIS A 53 2.75 -6.97 4.69
CA HIS A 53 3.15 -8.25 5.27
C HIS A 53 3.75 -9.16 4.21
N LEU A 54 4.68 -10.02 4.65
CA LEU A 54 5.27 -11.04 3.83
C LEU A 54 5.00 -12.41 4.45
N ILE A 55 4.63 -13.38 3.63
CA ILE A 55 4.43 -14.77 4.02
C ILE A 55 5.42 -15.63 3.24
N ASP A 56 6.29 -16.32 3.97
CA ASP A 56 7.16 -17.35 3.40
C ASP A 56 6.38 -18.66 3.30
N THR A 57 6.11 -19.10 2.06
CA THR A 57 5.36 -20.34 1.82
C THR A 57 6.25 -21.59 1.75
N GLY A 58 7.58 -21.40 1.77
CA GLY A 58 8.55 -22.46 1.52
C GLY A 58 8.74 -22.76 0.01
N ASP A 59 7.87 -22.20 -0.84
CA ASP A 59 7.96 -22.26 -2.31
C ASP A 59 7.74 -20.87 -2.93
N GLY A 60 8.45 -19.88 -2.42
CA GLY A 60 8.31 -18.48 -2.76
C GLY A 60 7.49 -17.71 -1.73
N LEU A 61 7.25 -16.43 -2.04
CA LEU A 61 6.68 -15.47 -1.11
C LEU A 61 5.30 -15.00 -1.60
N ILE A 62 4.43 -14.70 -0.63
CA ILE A 62 3.20 -13.93 -0.84
C ILE A 62 3.36 -12.63 -0.07
N MET A 63 3.12 -11.51 -0.73
CA MET A 63 3.11 -10.21 -0.12
C MET A 63 1.67 -9.69 -0.02
N PHE A 64 1.32 -9.05 1.09
CA PHE A 64 0.03 -8.38 1.30
C PHE A 64 0.23 -6.89 1.40
N ASP A 65 -0.45 -6.14 0.55
CA ASP A 65 -0.42 -4.70 0.36
C ASP A 65 0.98 -4.16 0.04
N SER A 66 1.02 -3.18 -0.84
CA SER A 66 2.27 -2.61 -1.35
C SER A 66 2.56 -1.20 -0.83
N GLY A 67 1.76 -0.71 0.12
CA GLY A 67 1.97 0.62 0.65
C GLY A 67 1.80 1.72 -0.41
N PHE A 68 2.46 2.83 -0.18
CA PHE A 68 2.47 3.97 -1.09
C PHE A 68 3.57 3.85 -2.15
N GLN A 69 3.33 4.38 -3.32
CA GLN A 69 4.30 4.42 -4.41
C GLN A 69 5.61 5.12 -4.02
N HIS A 70 5.53 6.28 -3.36
CA HIS A 70 6.72 7.08 -3.01
C HIS A 70 7.66 6.41 -2.01
N SER A 71 7.20 5.38 -1.28
CA SER A 71 7.98 4.61 -0.30
C SER A 71 8.37 3.21 -0.77
N VAL A 72 8.16 2.86 -2.04
CA VAL A 72 8.48 1.54 -2.61
C VAL A 72 9.91 1.08 -2.31
N HIS A 73 10.88 1.99 -2.36
CA HIS A 73 12.29 1.69 -2.09
C HIS A 73 12.52 1.21 -0.65
N LEU A 74 11.76 1.73 0.32
CA LEU A 74 11.83 1.29 1.72
C LEU A 74 11.17 -0.09 1.90
N LEU A 75 10.11 -0.36 1.16
CA LEU A 75 9.44 -1.66 1.18
C LEU A 75 10.34 -2.75 0.58
N VAL A 76 11.02 -2.46 -0.53
CA VAL A 76 12.03 -3.35 -1.13
C VAL A 76 13.18 -3.60 -0.13
N GLN A 77 13.68 -2.54 0.51
CA GLN A 77 14.71 -2.66 1.57
C GLN A 77 14.22 -3.57 2.70
N ALA A 78 12.98 -3.39 3.15
CA ALA A 78 12.42 -4.20 4.23
C ALA A 78 12.35 -5.70 3.87
N VAL A 79 12.03 -6.05 2.61
CA VAL A 79 12.07 -7.46 2.16
C VAL A 79 13.49 -8.02 2.26
N TRP A 80 14.50 -7.27 1.81
CA TRP A 80 15.90 -7.69 1.93
C TRP A 80 16.36 -7.81 3.39
N GLU A 81 16.00 -6.85 4.25
CA GLU A 81 16.35 -6.88 5.68
C GLU A 81 15.63 -8.00 6.45
N ALA A 82 14.46 -8.43 5.97
CA ALA A 82 13.77 -9.61 6.50
C ALA A 82 14.46 -10.93 6.11
N GLY A 83 15.47 -10.87 5.23
CA GLY A 83 16.26 -12.02 4.79
C GLY A 83 15.72 -12.69 3.53
N PHE A 84 14.87 -12.01 2.77
CA PHE A 84 14.24 -12.53 1.55
C PHE A 84 14.67 -11.76 0.31
N ASN A 85 14.54 -12.40 -0.86
CA ASN A 85 14.72 -11.75 -2.15
C ASN A 85 13.35 -11.29 -2.68
N PRO A 86 13.15 -10.01 -3.03
CA PRO A 86 11.90 -9.54 -3.63
C PRO A 86 11.50 -10.28 -4.90
N ALA A 87 12.46 -10.83 -5.66
CA ALA A 87 12.19 -11.64 -6.84
C ALA A 87 11.50 -12.99 -6.55
N ASP A 88 11.48 -13.41 -5.29
CA ASP A 88 10.77 -14.63 -4.88
C ASP A 88 9.29 -14.37 -4.55
N ILE A 89 8.84 -13.12 -4.62
CA ILE A 89 7.42 -12.76 -4.45
C ILE A 89 6.64 -13.22 -5.68
N LYS A 90 5.86 -14.28 -5.52
CA LYS A 90 5.02 -14.85 -6.59
C LYS A 90 3.70 -14.10 -6.74
N TYR A 91 3.13 -13.68 -5.60
CA TYR A 91 1.84 -13.01 -5.56
C TYR A 91 1.92 -11.77 -4.64
N LEU A 92 1.37 -10.67 -5.13
CA LEU A 92 1.10 -9.47 -4.37
C LEU A 92 -0.42 -9.31 -4.27
N ILE A 93 -0.96 -9.57 -3.08
CA ILE A 93 -2.39 -9.56 -2.80
C ILE A 93 -2.74 -8.26 -2.10
N HIS A 94 -3.74 -7.56 -2.61
CA HIS A 94 -4.22 -6.31 -2.03
C HIS A 94 -5.49 -6.53 -1.22
N SER A 95 -5.51 -6.00 -0.01
CA SER A 95 -6.66 -6.07 0.90
C SER A 95 -7.85 -5.29 0.34
N HIS A 96 -7.57 -4.15 -0.26
CA HIS A 96 -8.54 -3.28 -0.93
C HIS A 96 -7.83 -2.29 -1.88
N GLU A 97 -8.62 -1.50 -2.61
CA GLU A 97 -8.16 -0.67 -3.71
C GLU A 97 -7.65 0.72 -3.33
N HIS A 98 -7.58 1.10 -2.06
CA HIS A 98 -7.06 2.41 -1.69
C HIS A 98 -5.58 2.58 -2.04
N PHE A 99 -5.22 3.79 -2.47
CA PHE A 99 -3.90 4.14 -3.01
C PHE A 99 -2.73 3.86 -2.06
N ASP A 100 -2.96 3.85 -0.76
CA ASP A 100 -1.98 3.52 0.28
C ASP A 100 -1.79 2.01 0.50
N HIS A 101 -2.57 1.19 -0.18
CA HIS A 101 -2.45 -0.27 -0.17
C HIS A 101 -2.00 -0.83 -1.52
N ILE A 102 -2.31 -0.16 -2.61
CA ILE A 102 -1.98 -0.59 -3.97
C ILE A 102 -0.84 0.20 -4.60
N GLY A 103 -0.29 1.20 -3.91
CA GLY A 103 0.53 2.26 -4.50
C GLY A 103 1.80 1.79 -5.22
N ALA A 104 2.46 0.73 -4.77
CA ALA A 104 3.66 0.20 -5.40
C ALA A 104 3.41 -1.11 -6.18
N ALA A 105 2.16 -1.42 -6.53
CA ALA A 105 1.81 -2.68 -7.19
C ALA A 105 2.51 -2.87 -8.53
N ASP A 106 2.44 -1.85 -9.40
CA ASP A 106 3.05 -1.91 -10.73
C ASP A 106 4.57 -2.01 -10.65
N GLU A 107 5.22 -1.29 -9.72
CA GLU A 107 6.67 -1.37 -9.53
C GLU A 107 7.11 -2.77 -9.13
N PHE A 108 6.39 -3.44 -8.24
CA PHE A 108 6.70 -4.82 -7.87
C PHE A 108 6.50 -5.79 -9.03
N ARG A 109 5.44 -5.64 -9.82
CA ARG A 109 5.22 -6.43 -11.02
C ARG A 109 6.32 -6.20 -12.06
N ASP A 110 6.63 -4.95 -12.35
CA ASP A 110 7.58 -4.58 -13.41
C ASP A 110 9.02 -4.97 -13.05
N LEU A 111 9.41 -4.86 -11.76
CA LEU A 111 10.74 -5.18 -11.30
C LEU A 111 10.94 -6.67 -11.02
N TYR A 112 9.92 -7.37 -10.52
CA TYR A 112 10.06 -8.70 -9.97
C TYR A 112 9.14 -9.75 -10.61
N GLY A 113 8.20 -9.35 -11.46
CA GLY A 113 7.33 -10.25 -12.19
C GLY A 113 6.25 -10.94 -11.36
N CYS A 114 5.93 -10.41 -10.16
CA CYS A 114 4.87 -10.97 -9.32
C CYS A 114 3.49 -10.76 -9.96
N LYS A 115 2.55 -11.65 -9.63
CA LYS A 115 1.15 -11.51 -10.04
C LYS A 115 0.38 -10.63 -9.07
N LEU A 116 -0.35 -9.66 -9.61
CA LEU A 116 -1.17 -8.74 -8.83
C LEU A 116 -2.57 -9.30 -8.63
N VAL A 117 -2.99 -9.37 -7.37
CA VAL A 117 -4.26 -9.98 -6.95
C VAL A 117 -5.07 -9.00 -6.12
N ILE A 118 -6.34 -8.85 -6.47
CA ILE A 118 -7.30 -8.07 -5.68
C ILE A 118 -8.70 -8.67 -5.83
N SER A 119 -9.59 -8.38 -4.90
CA SER A 119 -10.99 -8.79 -5.02
C SER A 119 -11.64 -8.21 -6.28
N ARG A 120 -12.62 -8.92 -6.85
CA ARG A 120 -13.40 -8.42 -8.00
C ARG A 120 -14.00 -7.04 -7.69
N ALA A 121 -14.51 -6.84 -6.48
CA ALA A 121 -15.09 -5.56 -6.08
C ALA A 121 -14.05 -4.42 -6.14
N GLY A 122 -12.82 -4.65 -5.65
CA GLY A 122 -11.73 -3.67 -5.75
C GLY A 122 -11.31 -3.39 -7.20
N ALA A 123 -11.22 -4.44 -8.03
CA ALA A 123 -10.95 -4.30 -9.45
C ALA A 123 -12.03 -3.49 -10.18
N ASP A 124 -13.30 -3.72 -9.83
CA ASP A 124 -14.43 -2.95 -10.39
C ASP A 124 -14.38 -1.48 -9.96
N VAL A 125 -14.04 -1.18 -8.71
CA VAL A 125 -13.85 0.21 -8.24
C VAL A 125 -12.72 0.88 -9.01
N MET A 126 -11.56 0.25 -9.14
CA MET A 126 -10.43 0.82 -9.90
C MET A 126 -10.80 1.15 -11.36
N ARG A 127 -11.62 0.28 -11.99
CA ARG A 127 -12.03 0.45 -13.39
C ARG A 127 -13.15 1.50 -13.57
N GLU A 128 -14.17 1.48 -12.71
CA GLU A 128 -15.42 2.21 -12.90
C GLU A 128 -15.51 3.49 -12.07
N ARG A 129 -14.82 3.51 -10.92
CA ARG A 129 -14.88 4.59 -9.95
C ARG A 129 -13.48 4.97 -9.41
N PRO A 130 -12.49 5.24 -10.29
CA PRO A 130 -11.11 5.49 -9.88
C PRO A 130 -10.97 6.67 -8.90
N GLU A 131 -11.92 7.59 -8.87
CA GLU A 131 -11.95 8.71 -7.92
C GLU A 131 -12.10 8.25 -6.45
N LEU A 132 -12.59 7.03 -6.21
CA LEU A 132 -12.72 6.47 -4.86
C LEU A 132 -11.40 5.90 -4.34
N VAL A 133 -10.49 5.53 -5.24
CA VAL A 133 -9.17 4.98 -4.88
C VAL A 133 -8.30 6.03 -4.17
N TYR A 134 -8.39 7.27 -4.64
CA TYR A 134 -7.45 8.33 -4.25
C TYR A 134 -7.88 9.13 -3.03
N LEU A 135 -9.00 8.90 -2.43
CA LEU A 135 -9.53 9.76 -1.38
C LEU A 135 -9.08 11.23 -1.55
N LYS A 136 -9.95 12.20 -1.47
CA LYS A 136 -9.64 13.63 -1.73
C LYS A 136 -8.46 14.19 -0.91
N ALA A 137 -8.00 13.47 0.10
CA ALA A 137 -6.89 13.82 0.97
C ALA A 137 -5.50 13.42 0.45
N CYS A 138 -5.42 12.78 -0.73
CA CYS A 138 -4.13 12.40 -1.29
C CYS A 138 -3.43 13.60 -1.94
N PRO A 139 -2.28 14.08 -1.43
CA PRO A 139 -1.54 15.18 -2.02
C PRO A 139 -0.82 14.79 -3.31
N SER A 140 -0.73 13.50 -3.62
CA SER A 140 -0.03 12.98 -4.79
C SER A 140 -0.98 12.16 -5.66
N PRO A 141 -1.15 12.53 -6.94
CA PRO A 141 -2.02 11.79 -7.88
C PRO A 141 -1.36 10.51 -8.44
N TYR A 142 -0.25 10.05 -7.87
CA TYR A 142 0.59 9.00 -8.44
C TYR A 142 0.32 7.60 -7.87
N ALA A 143 -0.92 7.20 -7.65
CA ALA A 143 -1.17 5.78 -7.54
C ALA A 143 -1.50 5.25 -8.93
N THR A 144 -0.70 4.38 -9.44
CA THR A 144 -0.98 3.68 -10.69
C THR A 144 -2.10 2.68 -10.45
N LEU A 145 -3.20 2.83 -11.18
CA LEU A 145 -4.26 1.84 -11.19
C LEU A 145 -3.78 0.67 -12.04
N PHE A 146 -3.66 -0.49 -11.44
CA PHE A 146 -3.20 -1.68 -12.15
C PHE A 146 -4.37 -2.52 -12.67
N THR A 147 -4.10 -3.35 -13.68
CA THR A 147 -5.00 -4.44 -14.08
C THR A 147 -4.57 -5.69 -13.33
N PRO A 148 -5.44 -6.29 -12.51
CA PRO A 148 -5.10 -7.50 -11.77
C PRO A 148 -4.94 -8.71 -12.68
N ASP A 149 -4.07 -9.64 -12.28
CA ASP A 149 -3.87 -10.93 -12.95
C ASP A 149 -4.91 -11.96 -12.49
N LEU A 150 -5.38 -11.83 -11.25
CA LEU A 150 -6.35 -12.73 -10.61
C LEU A 150 -7.34 -11.95 -9.75
#